data_023c763b90cc59a2f9b33b624c690321
#
_entry.id   023c763b90cc59a2f9b33b624c690321
#
_cell.length_a   1.000
_cell.length_b   1.000
_cell.length_c   1.000
_cell.angle_alpha   90.00
_cell.angle_beta   90.00
_cell.angle_gamma   90.00
#
_symmetry.space_group_name_H-M   'P 1'
#
loop_
_entity.id
_entity.type
_entity.pdbx_description
1 polymer ?
#
loop_
_entity_poly.entity_id
_entity_poly.type
_entity_poly.pdbx_seq_one_letter_code
_entity_poly.pdbx_strand_id
1 'polypeptide(L)'
;GVLLMAISNKKGLMVLTTGNKSEMAVGYATLYGDMVGGYNAIKDVYKTWVYRLARWRNTQSPAIPERVIERPPSAELAPDQQDSDSLPDYDVLDAILVRYIEGDMSAESIIAAGFEEEDVYKVVKLVDRCEYKRRQAPVGVRVTPRGFGRDRRYPIVNGWQPGN
;
A
#
# COMPACT_ATOMS: atom_id res chain seq x y z
N GLY A 1 0.67 -17.91 2.39
CA GLY A 1 -0.70 -17.85 1.81
C GLY A 1 -1.34 -19.23 1.74
N VAL A 2 -0.75 -20.20 1.07
CA VAL A 2 -1.35 -21.54 0.87
C VAL A 2 -1.71 -22.22 2.19
N LEU A 3 -0.83 -22.23 3.16
CA LEU A 3 -1.09 -22.83 4.48
C LEU A 3 -2.23 -22.12 5.23
N LEU A 4 -2.25 -20.79 5.21
CA LEU A 4 -3.31 -20.00 5.84
C LEU A 4 -4.68 -20.29 5.19
N MET A 5 -4.74 -20.38 3.87
CA MET A 5 -5.97 -20.71 3.16
C MET A 5 -6.42 -22.16 3.42
N ALA A 6 -5.50 -23.10 3.52
CA ALA A 6 -5.83 -24.48 3.91
C ALA A 6 -6.44 -24.54 5.32
N ILE A 7 -5.88 -23.81 6.28
CA ILE A 7 -6.42 -23.70 7.65
C ILE A 7 -7.78 -23.00 7.64
N SER A 8 -7.91 -21.90 6.91
CA SER A 8 -9.15 -21.16 6.72
C SER A 8 -10.28 -22.08 6.25
N ASN A 9 -10.05 -22.80 5.16
CA ASN A 9 -11.04 -23.72 4.60
C ASN A 9 -11.39 -24.87 5.56
N LYS A 10 -10.37 -25.45 6.21
CA LYS A 10 -10.57 -26.59 7.15
C LYS A 10 -11.34 -26.17 8.40
N LYS A 11 -11.15 -24.96 8.87
CA LYS A 11 -11.71 -24.45 10.13
C LYS A 11 -12.94 -23.57 9.95
N GLY A 12 -13.31 -23.20 8.72
CA GLY A 12 -14.37 -22.24 8.45
C GLY A 12 -14.05 -20.82 8.97
N LEU A 13 -12.78 -20.43 8.94
CA LEU A 13 -12.30 -19.13 9.41
C LEU A 13 -11.94 -18.22 8.23
N MET A 14 -12.06 -16.91 8.44
CA MET A 14 -11.60 -15.92 7.45
C MET A 14 -10.14 -15.53 7.73
N VAL A 15 -9.32 -15.50 6.69
CA VAL A 15 -7.99 -14.90 6.75
C VAL A 15 -8.12 -13.39 6.54
N LEU A 16 -7.57 -12.61 7.46
CA LEU A 16 -7.41 -11.16 7.30
C LEU A 16 -6.04 -10.87 6.69
N THR A 17 -6.01 -10.04 5.66
CA THR A 17 -4.76 -9.52 5.10
C THR A 17 -4.40 -8.19 5.75
N THR A 18 -3.13 -7.83 5.70
CA THR A 18 -2.57 -6.66 6.41
C THR A 18 -2.00 -5.60 5.47
N GLY A 19 -2.15 -5.77 4.15
CA GLY A 19 -1.69 -4.79 3.17
C GLY A 19 -2.42 -3.46 3.34
N ASN A 20 -1.67 -2.36 3.30
CA ASN A 20 -2.18 -1.00 3.42
C ASN A 20 -2.29 -0.31 2.05
N LYS A 21 -2.84 0.93 2.03
CA LYS A 21 -3.06 1.69 0.79
C LYS A 21 -1.76 2.01 0.05
N SER A 22 -0.70 2.36 0.77
CA SER A 22 0.59 2.72 0.18
C SER A 22 1.21 1.53 -0.54
N GLU A 23 1.26 0.36 0.12
CA GLU A 23 1.74 -0.89 -0.46
C GLU A 23 0.90 -1.32 -1.66
N MET A 24 -0.43 -1.22 -1.56
CA MET A 24 -1.35 -1.53 -2.67
C MET A 24 -1.20 -0.56 -3.84
N ALA A 25 -0.90 0.71 -3.57
CA ALA A 25 -0.71 1.71 -4.61
C ALA A 25 0.49 1.38 -5.49
N VAL A 26 1.65 1.17 -4.88
CA VAL A 26 2.92 0.93 -5.60
C VAL A 26 3.19 -0.55 -5.90
N GLY A 27 2.26 -1.44 -5.49
CA GLY A 27 2.39 -2.87 -5.72
C GLY A 27 3.44 -3.58 -4.87
N TYR A 28 3.80 -2.98 -3.74
CA TYR A 28 4.72 -3.56 -2.76
C TYR A 28 3.99 -4.60 -1.91
N ALA A 29 3.46 -5.58 -2.59
CA ALA A 29 2.62 -6.65 -2.05
C ALA A 29 2.84 -7.92 -2.87
N THR A 30 2.82 -9.08 -2.23
CA THR A 30 3.12 -10.37 -2.85
C THR A 30 1.82 -11.13 -3.14
N LEU A 31 1.57 -11.40 -4.43
CA LEU A 31 0.53 -12.33 -4.84
C LEU A 31 0.80 -13.70 -4.20
N TYR A 32 -0.26 -14.35 -3.72
CA TYR A 32 -0.19 -15.64 -3.01
C TYR A 32 0.61 -15.61 -1.69
N GLY A 33 1.05 -14.42 -1.25
CA GLY A 33 1.70 -14.15 0.04
C GLY A 33 0.81 -13.32 0.97
N ASP A 34 1.25 -12.11 1.29
CA ASP A 34 0.55 -11.16 2.18
C ASP A 34 -0.81 -10.68 1.63
N MET A 35 -1.04 -10.80 0.32
CA MET A 35 -2.31 -10.45 -0.31
C MET A 35 -3.38 -11.55 -0.17
N VAL A 36 -3.05 -12.72 0.38
CA VAL A 36 -3.98 -13.84 0.46
C VAL A 36 -4.92 -13.70 1.65
N GLY A 37 -6.22 -13.71 1.37
CA GLY A 37 -7.25 -13.66 2.40
C GLY A 37 -8.62 -13.26 1.86
N GLY A 38 -9.60 -13.23 2.75
CA GLY A 38 -10.98 -12.88 2.43
C GLY A 38 -11.34 -11.41 2.69
N TYR A 39 -10.53 -10.71 3.51
CA TYR A 39 -10.81 -9.33 3.89
C TYR A 39 -9.55 -8.57 4.28
N ASN A 40 -9.46 -7.30 3.90
CA ASN A 40 -8.38 -6.39 4.24
C ASN A 40 -8.91 -5.15 4.95
N ALA A 41 -8.79 -5.11 6.27
CA ALA A 41 -9.35 -4.03 7.10
C ALA A 41 -8.67 -2.66 6.89
N ILE A 42 -7.38 -2.66 6.55
CA ILE A 42 -6.57 -1.43 6.38
C ILE A 42 -6.21 -1.14 4.92
N LYS A 43 -6.90 -1.79 3.98
CA LYS A 43 -6.64 -1.67 2.53
C LYS A 43 -6.56 -0.24 2.01
N ASP A 44 -7.36 0.67 2.59
CA ASP A 44 -7.45 2.06 2.18
C ASP A 44 -6.88 3.03 3.22
N VAL A 45 -5.96 2.55 4.07
CA VAL A 45 -5.23 3.34 5.07
C VAL A 45 -3.78 3.47 4.63
N TYR A 46 -3.25 4.69 4.52
CA TYR A 46 -1.85 4.94 4.19
C TYR A 46 -0.90 4.43 5.29
N LYS A 47 0.33 4.06 4.93
CA LYS A 47 1.35 3.53 5.86
C LYS A 47 1.62 4.46 7.03
N THR A 48 1.75 5.75 6.76
CA THR A 48 1.93 6.78 7.79
C THR A 48 0.76 6.80 8.80
N TRP A 49 -0.45 6.62 8.32
CA TRP A 49 -1.64 6.50 9.17
C TRP A 49 -1.69 5.18 9.94
N VAL A 50 -1.20 4.09 9.37
CA VAL A 50 -1.09 2.80 10.10
C VAL A 50 -0.18 2.97 11.31
N TYR A 51 0.97 3.64 11.17
CA TYR A 51 1.85 3.94 12.30
C TYR A 51 1.19 4.84 13.35
N ARG A 52 0.45 5.87 12.91
CA ARG A 52 -0.29 6.75 13.82
C ARG A 52 -1.36 5.99 14.60
N LEU A 53 -2.11 5.13 13.91
CA LEU A 53 -3.12 4.26 14.54
C LEU A 53 -2.51 3.28 15.53
N ALA A 54 -1.36 2.67 15.20
CA ALA A 54 -0.66 1.76 16.09
C ALA A 54 -0.20 2.46 17.39
N ARG A 55 0.40 3.64 17.26
CA ARG A 55 0.79 4.46 18.42
C ARG A 55 -0.44 4.88 19.25
N TRP A 56 -1.49 5.38 18.60
CA TRP A 56 -2.74 5.71 19.28
C TRP A 56 -3.34 4.50 20.00
N ARG A 57 -3.35 3.33 19.37
CA ARG A 57 -3.85 2.10 20.00
C ARG A 57 -3.09 1.80 21.30
N ASN A 58 -1.79 2.00 21.31
CA ASN A 58 -0.95 1.79 22.49
C ASN A 58 -1.20 2.81 23.60
N THR A 59 -1.73 3.99 23.31
CA THR A 59 -2.13 4.95 24.37
C THR A 59 -3.36 4.47 25.16
N GLN A 60 -4.17 3.58 24.59
CA GLN A 60 -5.35 3.02 25.29
C GLN A 60 -4.98 1.85 26.18
N SER A 61 -4.10 0.98 25.72
CA SER A 61 -3.46 -0.09 26.49
C SER A 61 -2.32 -0.69 25.64
N PRO A 62 -1.20 -1.11 26.22
CA PRO A 62 -0.11 -1.73 25.47
C PRO A 62 -0.59 -3.00 24.76
N ALA A 63 -0.65 -2.97 23.43
CA ALA A 63 -1.10 -4.10 22.62
C ALA A 63 -0.12 -4.46 21.51
N ILE A 64 0.62 -3.48 21.01
CA ILE A 64 1.57 -3.64 19.90
C ILE A 64 2.97 -3.41 20.46
N PRO A 65 3.88 -4.42 20.40
CA PRO A 65 5.26 -4.22 20.85
C PRO A 65 5.92 -3.06 20.09
N GLU A 66 6.64 -2.18 20.80
CA GLU A 66 7.24 -0.98 20.20
C GLU A 66 8.17 -1.32 19.04
N ARG A 67 8.94 -2.40 19.18
CA ARG A 67 9.82 -2.90 18.10
C ARG A 67 9.09 -3.16 16.78
N VAL A 68 7.78 -3.44 16.80
CA VAL A 68 6.98 -3.66 15.57
C VAL A 68 6.70 -2.33 14.87
N ILE A 69 6.57 -1.26 15.65
CA ILE A 69 6.33 0.09 15.15
C ILE A 69 7.63 0.73 14.64
N GLU A 70 8.76 0.43 15.31
CA GLU A 70 10.07 1.03 15.03
C GLU A 70 10.86 0.29 13.97
N ARG A 71 10.59 -1.02 13.78
CA ARG A 71 11.30 -1.83 12.78
C ARG A 71 11.09 -1.26 11.38
N PRO A 72 12.16 -1.03 10.61
CA PRO A 72 12.04 -0.65 9.21
C PRO A 72 11.17 -1.64 8.43
N PRO A 73 10.22 -1.17 7.63
CA PRO A 73 9.38 -2.05 6.82
C PRO A 73 10.20 -2.78 5.77
N SER A 74 9.87 -4.04 5.53
CA SER A 74 10.54 -4.90 4.56
C SER A 74 9.56 -5.92 3.98
N ALA A 75 9.71 -6.20 2.68
CA ALA A 75 9.01 -7.30 2.02
C ALA A 75 9.54 -8.69 2.42
N GLU A 76 10.68 -8.75 3.10
CA GLU A 76 11.32 -10.00 3.58
C GLU A 76 11.54 -11.06 2.48
N LEU A 77 11.76 -10.62 1.24
CA LEU A 77 12.02 -11.50 0.10
C LEU A 77 13.52 -11.80 -0.08
N ALA A 78 14.38 -11.00 0.53
CA ALA A 78 15.83 -11.16 0.53
C ALA A 78 16.42 -10.79 1.89
N PRO A 79 17.62 -11.31 2.25
CA PRO A 79 18.32 -10.90 3.45
C PRO A 79 18.54 -9.39 3.47
N ASP A 80 18.35 -8.77 4.65
CA ASP A 80 18.58 -7.34 4.92
C ASP A 80 17.80 -6.36 4.03
N GLN A 81 16.81 -6.83 3.27
CA GLN A 81 15.97 -6.00 2.41
C GLN A 81 15.14 -5.01 3.23
N GLN A 82 15.10 -3.76 2.78
CA GLN A 82 14.21 -2.71 3.29
C GLN A 82 13.38 -2.10 2.15
N ASP A 83 12.18 -1.59 2.48
CA ASP A 83 11.33 -0.92 1.49
C ASP A 83 12.02 0.33 0.92
N SER A 84 12.81 1.03 1.74
CA SER A 84 13.62 2.19 1.35
C SER A 84 14.68 1.90 0.28
N ASP A 85 15.05 0.64 0.04
CA ASP A 85 15.97 0.29 -1.05
C ASP A 85 15.37 0.57 -2.44
N SER A 86 14.05 0.61 -2.53
CA SER A 86 13.33 0.75 -3.79
C SER A 86 12.18 1.75 -3.77
N LEU A 87 11.83 2.33 -2.64
CA LEU A 87 10.77 3.32 -2.50
C LEU A 87 11.31 4.57 -1.80
N PRO A 88 10.73 5.75 -2.04
CA PRO A 88 10.93 6.91 -1.16
C PRO A 88 10.45 6.59 0.26
N ASP A 89 10.94 7.33 1.25
CA ASP A 89 10.41 7.25 2.61
C ASP A 89 8.89 7.39 2.61
N TYR A 90 8.20 6.66 3.49
CA TYR A 90 6.75 6.61 3.49
C TYR A 90 6.07 7.96 3.71
N ASP A 91 6.71 8.90 4.38
CA ASP A 91 6.19 10.27 4.52
C ASP A 91 6.14 11.00 3.17
N VAL A 92 7.16 10.83 2.34
CA VAL A 92 7.22 11.37 0.98
C VAL A 92 6.28 10.59 0.06
N LEU A 93 6.36 9.27 0.09
CA LEU A 93 5.52 8.38 -0.73
C LEU A 93 4.03 8.67 -0.52
N ASP A 94 3.56 8.67 0.71
CA ASP A 94 2.14 8.90 1.02
C ASP A 94 1.70 10.32 0.64
N ALA A 95 2.58 11.30 0.80
CA ALA A 95 2.29 12.69 0.39
C ALA A 95 2.13 12.82 -1.14
N ILE A 96 2.91 12.10 -1.93
CA ILE A 96 2.76 12.02 -3.40
C ILE A 96 1.46 11.27 -3.74
N LEU A 97 1.21 10.11 -3.11
CA LEU A 97 0.03 9.28 -3.36
C LEU A 97 -1.28 10.02 -3.07
N VAL A 98 -1.35 10.77 -1.97
CA VAL A 98 -2.53 11.60 -1.65
C VAL A 98 -2.80 12.62 -2.77
N ARG A 99 -1.78 13.30 -3.26
CA ARG A 99 -1.93 14.28 -4.34
C ARG A 99 -2.34 13.63 -5.67
N TYR A 100 -1.68 12.54 -6.02
CA TYR A 100 -1.93 11.85 -7.28
C TYR A 100 -3.29 11.13 -7.28
N ILE A 101 -3.60 10.36 -6.24
CA ILE A 101 -4.80 9.49 -6.21
C ILE A 101 -6.04 10.27 -5.76
N GLU A 102 -5.95 11.04 -4.68
CA GLU A 102 -7.11 11.72 -4.10
C GLU A 102 -7.28 13.13 -4.65
N GLY A 103 -6.18 13.85 -4.87
CA GLY A 103 -6.17 15.19 -5.41
C GLY A 103 -6.25 15.28 -6.94
N ASP A 104 -6.09 14.16 -7.65
CA ASP A 104 -6.10 14.11 -9.13
C ASP A 104 -5.04 15.05 -9.76
N MET A 105 -3.95 15.28 -9.04
CA MET A 105 -2.87 16.15 -9.54
C MET A 105 -2.02 15.42 -10.56
N SER A 106 -1.59 16.14 -11.60
CA SER A 106 -0.60 15.62 -12.54
C SER A 106 0.78 15.51 -11.89
N ALA A 107 1.67 14.69 -12.47
CA ALA A 107 3.05 14.56 -11.99
C ALA A 107 3.74 15.92 -11.92
N GLU A 108 3.61 16.74 -12.97
CA GLU A 108 4.20 18.08 -13.07
C GLU A 108 3.69 19.00 -11.95
N SER A 109 2.39 18.91 -11.62
CA SER A 109 1.81 19.71 -10.54
C SER A 109 2.33 19.27 -9.16
N ILE A 110 2.63 17.98 -8.98
CA ILE A 110 3.21 17.45 -7.75
C ILE A 110 4.67 17.90 -7.63
N ILE A 111 5.45 17.84 -8.73
CA ILE A 111 6.83 18.35 -8.79
C ILE A 111 6.85 19.86 -8.46
N ALA A 112 5.95 20.63 -9.07
CA ALA A 112 5.83 22.07 -8.79
C ALA A 112 5.45 22.38 -7.34
N ALA A 113 4.86 21.43 -6.62
CA ALA A 113 4.57 21.52 -5.18
C ALA A 113 5.78 21.21 -4.29
N GLY A 114 6.96 20.95 -4.87
CA GLY A 114 8.24 20.81 -4.16
C GLY A 114 8.67 19.37 -3.89
N PHE A 115 8.12 18.40 -4.60
CA PHE A 115 8.59 17.01 -4.55
C PHE A 115 9.66 16.75 -5.61
N GLU A 116 10.61 15.88 -5.29
CA GLU A 116 11.68 15.49 -6.22
C GLU A 116 11.09 14.78 -7.45
N GLU A 117 11.53 15.23 -8.63
CA GLU A 117 11.02 14.75 -9.92
C GLU A 117 11.15 13.23 -10.07
N GLU A 118 12.32 12.67 -9.68
CA GLU A 118 12.58 11.24 -9.75
C GLU A 118 11.60 10.43 -8.92
N ASP A 119 11.33 10.87 -7.69
CA ASP A 119 10.39 10.20 -6.78
C ASP A 119 8.96 10.26 -7.31
N VAL A 120 8.53 11.41 -7.83
CA VAL A 120 7.19 11.58 -8.38
C VAL A 120 6.96 10.65 -9.57
N TYR A 121 7.85 10.67 -10.57
CA TYR A 121 7.70 9.80 -11.74
C TYR A 121 7.81 8.32 -11.38
N LYS A 122 8.70 7.96 -10.46
CA LYS A 122 8.82 6.60 -9.94
C LYS A 122 7.52 6.13 -9.31
N VAL A 123 6.93 6.92 -8.42
CA VAL A 123 5.70 6.57 -7.71
C VAL A 123 4.52 6.48 -8.69
N VAL A 124 4.33 7.45 -9.57
CA VAL A 124 3.26 7.45 -10.57
C VAL A 124 3.36 6.21 -11.45
N LYS A 125 4.54 5.91 -11.96
CA LYS A 125 4.80 4.71 -12.78
C LYS A 125 4.47 3.41 -12.05
N LEU A 126 4.80 3.31 -10.76
CA LEU A 126 4.47 2.14 -9.95
C LEU A 126 2.94 2.02 -9.77
N VAL A 127 2.26 3.12 -9.49
CA VAL A 127 0.79 3.12 -9.36
C VAL A 127 0.12 2.64 -10.64
N ASP A 128 0.53 3.17 -11.79
CA ASP A 128 -0.06 2.82 -13.08
C ASP A 128 0.15 1.35 -13.45
N ARG A 129 1.33 0.80 -13.12
CA ARG A 129 1.69 -0.59 -13.48
C ARG A 129 1.11 -1.65 -12.55
N CYS A 130 0.68 -1.29 -11.34
CA CYS A 130 0.31 -2.25 -10.31
C CYS A 130 -1.18 -2.59 -10.24
N GLU A 131 -1.99 -2.14 -11.20
CA GLU A 131 -3.43 -2.44 -11.22
C GLU A 131 -3.71 -3.95 -11.20
N TYR A 132 -2.90 -4.76 -11.85
CA TYR A 132 -3.09 -6.21 -11.86
C TYR A 132 -3.05 -6.83 -10.46
N LYS A 133 -2.20 -6.33 -9.57
CA LYS A 133 -2.16 -6.76 -8.17
C LYS A 133 -3.40 -6.28 -7.42
N ARG A 134 -3.77 -5.01 -7.59
CA ARG A 134 -4.97 -4.46 -6.94
C ARG A 134 -6.25 -5.20 -7.30
N ARG A 135 -6.36 -5.70 -8.54
CA ARG A 135 -7.52 -6.51 -8.99
C ARG A 135 -7.63 -7.85 -8.31
N GLN A 136 -6.53 -8.38 -7.79
CA GLN A 136 -6.47 -9.66 -7.08
C GLN A 136 -6.49 -9.49 -5.56
N ALA A 137 -6.44 -8.27 -5.05
CA ALA A 137 -6.45 -7.99 -3.62
C ALA A 137 -7.83 -8.25 -3.02
N PRO A 138 -7.89 -8.74 -1.76
CA PRO A 138 -9.14 -8.91 -1.04
C PRO A 138 -9.94 -7.62 -0.93
N VAL A 139 -11.25 -7.76 -0.71
CA VAL A 139 -12.12 -6.62 -0.43
C VAL A 139 -11.76 -5.97 0.90
N GLY A 140 -12.08 -4.69 1.04
CA GLY A 140 -11.86 -3.91 2.25
C GLY A 140 -12.74 -2.66 2.27
N VAL A 141 -12.77 -1.96 3.39
CA VAL A 141 -13.53 -0.72 3.51
C VAL A 141 -12.78 0.44 2.87
N ARG A 142 -13.54 1.39 2.31
CA ARG A 142 -13.02 2.67 1.86
C ARG A 142 -13.13 3.67 3.01
N VAL A 143 -12.02 4.29 3.38
CA VAL A 143 -11.93 5.32 4.43
C VAL A 143 -11.40 6.66 3.93
N THR A 144 -10.82 6.67 2.72
CA THR A 144 -10.32 7.88 2.07
C THR A 144 -11.32 8.39 1.01
N PRO A 145 -11.19 9.64 0.55
CA PRO A 145 -12.04 10.19 -0.50
C PRO A 145 -12.06 9.38 -1.79
N ARG A 146 -10.93 8.75 -2.14
CA ARG A 146 -10.80 7.92 -3.35
C ARG A 146 -10.08 6.60 -3.05
N GLY A 147 -10.83 5.50 -3.07
CA GLY A 147 -10.31 4.15 -2.92
C GLY A 147 -10.06 3.46 -4.26
N PHE A 148 -9.06 2.60 -4.30
CA PHE A 148 -8.80 1.76 -5.47
C PHE A 148 -9.95 0.79 -5.73
N GLY A 149 -10.22 0.54 -7.01
CA GLY A 149 -11.22 -0.41 -7.49
C GLY A 149 -12.61 0.18 -7.66
N ARG A 150 -13.04 1.12 -6.81
CA ARG A 150 -14.31 1.83 -6.95
C ARG A 150 -14.11 3.21 -7.60
N ASP A 151 -13.25 4.04 -7.02
CA ASP A 151 -13.11 5.44 -7.41
C ASP A 151 -11.93 5.64 -8.37
N ARG A 152 -10.91 4.80 -8.25
CA ARG A 152 -9.71 4.80 -9.11
C ARG A 152 -9.46 3.40 -9.65
N ARG A 153 -9.42 3.29 -10.98
CA ARG A 153 -9.03 2.09 -11.73
C ARG A 153 -8.09 2.48 -12.83
N TYR A 154 -7.05 1.69 -13.00
CA TYR A 154 -6.09 1.86 -14.07
C TYR A 154 -6.23 0.69 -15.06
N PRO A 155 -5.86 0.87 -16.35
CA PRO A 155 -5.72 -0.26 -17.26
C PRO A 155 -4.67 -1.24 -16.75
N ILE A 156 -4.93 -2.55 -16.85
CA ILE A 156 -3.94 -3.57 -16.49
C ILE A 156 -2.77 -3.55 -17.48
N VAL A 157 -3.09 -3.43 -18.76
CA VAL A 157 -2.10 -3.31 -19.83
C VAL A 157 -2.12 -1.86 -20.32
N ASN A 158 -1.04 -1.15 -20.06
CA ASN A 158 -0.92 0.26 -20.39
C ASN A 158 0.52 0.61 -20.74
N GLY A 159 0.72 1.20 -21.91
CA GLY A 159 2.02 1.69 -22.38
C GLY A 159 2.25 3.18 -22.16
N TRP A 160 1.25 3.90 -21.67
CA TRP A 160 1.40 5.33 -21.35
C TRP A 160 2.35 5.54 -20.18
N GLN A 161 3.16 6.59 -20.26
CA GLN A 161 4.06 7.02 -19.18
C GLN A 161 3.93 8.54 -19.01
N PRO A 162 3.93 9.04 -17.75
CA PRO A 162 3.98 10.48 -17.52
C PRO A 162 5.32 11.04 -18.02
N GLY A 163 5.30 12.28 -18.55
CA GLY A 163 6.51 12.94 -19.05
C GLY A 163 6.93 12.56 -20.48
N ASN A 164 6.12 11.81 -21.22
CA ASN A 164 6.32 11.52 -22.66
C ASN A 164 5.41 12.35 -23.53
#